data_577d0f74cf855a3781b43d074c3fb63d
#
_entry.id   577d0f74cf855a3781b43d074c3fb63d
#
_cell.length_a   1.000
_cell.length_b   1.000
_cell.length_c   1.000
_cell.angle_alpha   90.00
_cell.angle_beta   90.00
_cell.angle_gamma   90.00
#
_symmetry.space_group_name_H-M   'P 1'
#
loop_
_entity.id
_entity.type
_entity.pdbx_description
1 polymer ?
#
loop_
_entity_poly.entity_id
_entity_poly.type
_entity_poly.pdbx_seq_one_letter_code
_entity_poly.pdbx_strand_id
1 'polypeptide(L)'
;MESKPTETPNVVEFEKMDLKQLKSYCKENKIKRYSTYTNKNDLITYIKSNENNTSNAIVSQIKEYKFTREKLHKEKVCLVKGDCLEVMLNIEPKSIDLILCDLPYGVTKNKWDVTVSFEKLWEQYNRIIKDNGAIVLFGSQPFTTMLISSNMNYFRYSLVWEKNKFSDFLNAKRKPMKTNEDICIFYKKQPTYNIQYWYSTPYHRWNTQKAVDKQTNYGSHKSNVVESDGKRLPTTVLKFNRVERPSHPTQKPVDLLEWLIKSYTNEGETVLDNCMGVGSTGVASKKNNRNFIG
;
A
#
# COMPACT_ATOMS: atom_id res chain seq x y z
N MET A 1 13.75 15.55 30.09
CA MET A 1 13.92 15.13 28.67
C MET A 1 13.19 16.15 27.83
N GLU A 2 13.95 17.05 27.24
CA GLU A 2 13.40 18.15 26.44
C GLU A 2 12.90 17.62 25.10
N SER A 3 11.68 17.98 24.75
CA SER A 3 11.06 17.67 23.45
C SER A 3 11.75 18.49 22.37
N LYS A 4 12.36 17.80 21.37
CA LYS A 4 12.83 18.47 20.14
C LYS A 4 11.66 19.07 19.39
N PRO A 5 11.80 20.28 18.83
CA PRO A 5 10.76 20.91 18.04
C PRO A 5 10.53 20.14 16.73
N THR A 6 9.27 19.98 16.38
CA THR A 6 8.80 19.45 15.09
C THR A 6 9.28 20.36 13.97
N GLU A 7 10.18 19.87 13.11
CA GLU A 7 10.57 20.56 11.88
C GLU A 7 9.37 20.67 10.94
N THR A 8 8.94 21.88 10.69
CA THR A 8 8.00 22.25 9.64
C THR A 8 8.55 21.83 8.27
N PRO A 9 7.69 21.46 7.28
CA PRO A 9 8.14 21.10 5.95
C PRO A 9 8.98 22.24 5.35
N ASN A 10 10.12 21.88 4.71
CA ASN A 10 11.07 22.80 4.08
C ASN A 10 10.33 23.72 3.09
N VAL A 11 9.90 24.87 3.57
CA VAL A 11 9.44 25.97 2.73
C VAL A 11 10.67 26.45 1.98
N VAL A 12 10.67 26.34 0.65
CA VAL A 12 11.76 26.86 -0.18
C VAL A 12 11.77 28.37 -0.02
N GLU A 13 12.77 28.90 0.68
CA GLU A 13 12.92 30.33 0.92
C GLU A 13 13.53 31.01 -0.34
N PHE A 14 12.72 31.28 -1.34
CA PHE A 14 13.14 31.92 -2.59
C PHE A 14 13.86 33.26 -2.38
N GLU A 15 13.54 33.95 -1.31
CA GLU A 15 14.16 35.23 -0.92
C GLU A 15 15.66 35.12 -0.61
N LYS A 16 16.12 33.93 -0.21
CA LYS A 16 17.53 33.65 0.06
C LYS A 16 18.34 33.22 -1.15
N MET A 17 17.66 32.87 -2.28
CA MET A 17 18.29 32.43 -3.51
C MET A 17 18.70 33.63 -4.40
N ASP A 18 19.81 33.51 -5.12
CA ASP A 18 20.15 34.46 -6.17
C ASP A 18 19.36 34.16 -7.49
N LEU A 19 19.46 35.05 -8.49
CA LEU A 19 18.73 34.91 -9.75
C LEU A 19 19.16 33.64 -10.53
N LYS A 20 20.40 33.22 -10.41
CA LYS A 20 20.93 32.02 -11.08
C LYS A 20 20.37 30.75 -10.42
N GLN A 21 20.34 30.73 -9.10
CA GLN A 21 19.74 29.64 -8.31
C GLN A 21 18.24 29.51 -8.56
N LEU A 22 17.50 30.61 -8.63
CA LEU A 22 16.07 30.63 -8.97
C LEU A 22 15.82 30.10 -10.38
N LYS A 23 16.66 30.44 -11.36
CA LYS A 23 16.56 29.90 -12.72
C LYS A 23 16.88 28.41 -12.77
N SER A 24 17.84 27.93 -11.98
CA SER A 24 18.11 26.48 -11.85
C SER A 24 16.92 25.75 -11.25
N TYR A 25 16.35 26.30 -10.17
CA TYR A 25 15.12 25.78 -9.58
C TYR A 25 13.98 25.68 -10.60
N CYS A 26 13.74 26.73 -11.39
CA CYS A 26 12.71 26.72 -12.44
C CYS A 26 12.97 25.62 -13.50
N LYS A 27 14.21 25.40 -13.90
CA LYS A 27 14.59 24.36 -14.85
C LYS A 27 14.32 22.97 -14.30
N GLU A 28 14.73 22.71 -13.06
CA GLU A 28 14.53 21.43 -12.37
C GLU A 28 13.05 21.12 -12.14
N ASN A 29 12.24 22.13 -11.81
CA ASN A 29 10.80 22.00 -11.58
C ASN A 29 9.95 22.23 -12.85
N LYS A 30 10.55 22.27 -14.03
CA LYS A 30 9.88 22.41 -15.36
C LYS A 30 8.97 23.64 -15.47
N ILE A 31 9.25 24.71 -14.72
CA ILE A 31 8.52 25.99 -14.82
C ILE A 31 8.91 26.64 -16.17
N LYS A 32 7.94 26.94 -17.03
CA LYS A 32 8.20 27.52 -18.35
C LYS A 32 8.45 29.03 -18.25
N ARG A 33 9.02 29.65 -19.29
CA ARG A 33 9.22 31.11 -19.43
C ARG A 33 10.09 31.80 -18.35
N TYR A 34 10.73 31.06 -17.46
CA TYR A 34 11.60 31.66 -16.41
C TYR A 34 12.82 32.40 -16.97
N SER A 35 13.26 32.06 -18.17
CA SER A 35 14.43 32.67 -18.82
C SER A 35 14.25 34.14 -19.17
N THR A 36 13.01 34.61 -19.37
CA THR A 36 12.68 35.99 -19.71
C THR A 36 12.81 36.97 -18.56
N TYR A 37 12.87 36.47 -17.32
CA TYR A 37 12.96 37.32 -16.13
C TYR A 37 14.44 37.72 -15.86
N THR A 38 14.66 39.00 -15.77
CA THR A 38 15.97 39.62 -15.45
C THR A 38 16.04 40.13 -14.03
N ASN A 39 14.89 40.32 -13.36
CA ASN A 39 14.78 40.75 -11.98
C ASN A 39 14.43 39.58 -11.08
N LYS A 40 15.12 39.49 -9.94
CA LYS A 40 14.94 38.41 -8.95
C LYS A 40 13.52 38.39 -8.37
N ASN A 41 13.00 39.55 -7.97
CA ASN A 41 11.70 39.64 -7.30
C ASN A 41 10.55 39.30 -8.24
N ASP A 42 10.66 39.69 -9.52
CA ASP A 42 9.68 39.37 -10.54
C ASP A 42 9.66 37.84 -10.81
N LEU A 43 10.84 37.20 -10.82
CA LEU A 43 10.93 35.77 -10.96
C LEU A 43 10.35 35.03 -9.73
N ILE A 44 10.60 35.50 -8.52
CA ILE A 44 10.00 34.93 -7.29
C ILE A 44 8.47 35.05 -7.35
N THR A 45 7.95 36.20 -7.69
CA THR A 45 6.50 36.42 -7.85
C THR A 45 5.91 35.48 -8.89
N TYR A 46 6.57 35.31 -10.02
CA TYR A 46 6.16 34.40 -11.07
C TYR A 46 6.21 32.92 -10.62
N ILE A 47 7.24 32.49 -9.91
CA ILE A 47 7.33 31.13 -9.36
C ILE A 47 6.15 30.88 -8.41
N LYS A 48 5.94 31.76 -7.42
CA LYS A 48 4.84 31.66 -6.45
C LYS A 48 3.45 31.62 -7.10
N SER A 49 3.24 32.41 -8.14
CA SER A 49 1.97 32.41 -8.87
C SER A 49 1.75 31.12 -9.66
N ASN A 50 2.80 30.54 -10.25
CA ASN A 50 2.70 29.24 -10.93
C ASN A 50 2.49 28.07 -9.97
N GLU A 51 3.14 28.06 -8.82
CA GLU A 51 2.94 27.03 -7.79
C GLU A 51 1.50 27.09 -7.24
N ASN A 52 1.00 28.28 -6.93
CA ASN A 52 -0.36 28.47 -6.46
C ASN A 52 -1.41 28.10 -7.52
N ASN A 53 -1.21 28.50 -8.78
CA ASN A 53 -2.14 28.19 -9.86
C ASN A 53 -2.15 26.69 -10.18
N THR A 54 -1.01 26.03 -10.18
CA THR A 54 -0.93 24.58 -10.41
C THR A 54 -1.58 23.82 -9.27
N SER A 55 -1.29 24.18 -8.02
CA SER A 55 -1.89 23.57 -6.83
C SER A 55 -3.40 23.80 -6.78
N ASN A 56 -3.85 25.03 -6.99
CA ASN A 56 -5.28 25.35 -6.98
C ASN A 56 -6.05 24.70 -8.13
N ALA A 57 -5.48 24.61 -9.33
CA ALA A 57 -6.10 23.92 -10.45
C ALA A 57 -6.21 22.40 -10.21
N ILE A 58 -5.18 21.79 -9.63
CA ILE A 58 -5.21 20.37 -9.26
C ILE A 58 -6.23 20.15 -8.13
N VAL A 59 -6.24 20.98 -7.09
CA VAL A 59 -7.19 20.87 -5.96
C VAL A 59 -8.61 21.10 -6.43
N SER A 60 -8.88 22.04 -7.35
CA SER A 60 -10.22 22.24 -7.91
C SER A 60 -10.67 21.06 -8.76
N GLN A 61 -9.81 20.51 -9.62
CA GLN A 61 -10.09 19.30 -10.39
C GLN A 61 -10.35 18.09 -9.49
N ILE A 62 -9.56 17.91 -8.40
CA ILE A 62 -9.78 16.85 -7.43
C ILE A 62 -11.10 17.04 -6.69
N LYS A 63 -11.47 18.27 -6.30
CA LYS A 63 -12.74 18.58 -5.62
C LYS A 63 -13.98 18.31 -6.47
N GLU A 64 -13.88 18.43 -7.78
CA GLU A 64 -14.98 18.12 -8.72
C GLU A 64 -15.08 16.64 -9.08
N TYR A 65 -13.99 15.86 -8.87
CA TYR A 65 -13.94 14.46 -9.23
C TYR A 65 -14.47 13.59 -8.09
N LYS A 66 -15.72 13.13 -8.21
CA LYS A 66 -16.30 12.14 -7.28
C LYS A 66 -16.12 10.74 -7.83
N PHE A 67 -15.53 9.86 -7.01
CA PHE A 67 -15.40 8.43 -7.29
C PHE A 67 -16.70 7.72 -6.87
N THR A 68 -17.70 7.73 -7.77
CA THR A 68 -18.94 7.00 -7.56
C THR A 68 -18.80 5.56 -8.07
N ARG A 69 -19.61 4.64 -7.52
CA ARG A 69 -19.63 3.24 -7.99
C ARG A 69 -19.91 3.13 -9.48
N GLU A 70 -20.86 3.92 -9.99
CA GLU A 70 -21.23 3.95 -11.41
C GLU A 70 -20.02 4.31 -12.29
N LYS A 71 -19.26 5.35 -11.90
CA LYS A 71 -18.08 5.81 -12.63
C LYS A 71 -16.96 4.77 -12.59
N LEU A 72 -16.73 4.13 -11.44
CA LEU A 72 -15.75 3.05 -11.28
C LEU A 72 -16.09 1.83 -12.14
N HIS A 73 -17.37 1.45 -12.23
CA HIS A 73 -17.80 0.36 -13.11
C HIS A 73 -17.54 0.67 -14.60
N LYS A 74 -17.64 1.94 -14.98
CA LYS A 74 -17.42 2.37 -16.37
C LYS A 74 -15.92 2.47 -16.71
N GLU A 75 -15.12 3.06 -15.85
CA GLU A 75 -13.71 3.38 -16.12
C GLU A 75 -12.75 2.25 -15.74
N LYS A 76 -13.15 1.34 -14.83
CA LYS A 76 -12.38 0.20 -14.30
C LYS A 76 -11.03 0.53 -13.65
N VAL A 77 -10.31 1.55 -14.12
CA VAL A 77 -9.02 2.01 -13.57
C VAL A 77 -9.04 3.52 -13.48
N CYS A 78 -8.77 4.04 -12.32
CA CYS A 78 -8.75 5.46 -12.02
C CYS A 78 -7.43 5.82 -11.33
N LEU A 79 -6.63 6.70 -11.95
CA LEU A 79 -5.34 7.13 -11.42
C LEU A 79 -5.40 8.63 -11.13
N VAL A 80 -5.06 9.02 -9.90
CA VAL A 80 -5.10 10.42 -9.46
C VAL A 80 -3.79 10.81 -8.79
N LYS A 81 -3.21 11.90 -9.24
CA LYS A 81 -2.02 12.48 -8.62
C LYS A 81 -2.45 13.54 -7.60
N GLY A 82 -2.14 13.33 -6.33
CA GLY A 82 -2.44 14.29 -5.26
C GLY A 82 -2.00 13.76 -3.90
N ASP A 83 -2.29 14.54 -2.85
CA ASP A 83 -2.20 14.04 -1.48
C ASP A 83 -3.29 12.98 -1.25
N CYS A 84 -2.89 11.81 -0.80
CA CYS A 84 -3.82 10.68 -0.68
C CYS A 84 -4.95 10.93 0.33
N LEU A 85 -4.70 11.71 1.39
CA LEU A 85 -5.74 12.04 2.37
C LEU A 85 -6.79 12.99 1.77
N GLU A 86 -6.36 13.94 0.94
CA GLU A 86 -7.27 14.86 0.25
C GLU A 86 -8.05 14.14 -0.87
N VAL A 87 -7.37 13.31 -1.66
CA VAL A 87 -8.01 12.53 -2.74
C VAL A 87 -9.05 11.59 -2.18
N MET A 88 -8.76 10.90 -1.09
CA MET A 88 -9.71 9.97 -0.47
C MET A 88 -11.01 10.63 -0.02
N LEU A 89 -11.04 11.94 0.30
CA LEU A 89 -12.28 12.66 0.63
C LEU A 89 -13.33 12.57 -0.48
N ASN A 90 -12.91 12.40 -1.73
CA ASN A 90 -13.79 12.31 -2.90
C ASN A 90 -14.27 10.87 -3.19
N ILE A 91 -13.77 9.87 -2.47
CA ILE A 91 -14.24 8.48 -2.59
C ILE A 91 -15.55 8.33 -1.82
N GLU A 92 -16.55 7.74 -2.47
CA GLU A 92 -17.85 7.47 -1.88
C GLU A 92 -17.69 6.55 -0.63
N PRO A 93 -18.38 6.85 0.49
CA PRO A 93 -18.37 5.97 1.66
C PRO A 93 -18.80 4.55 1.31
N LYS A 94 -18.16 3.53 1.93
CA LYS A 94 -18.52 2.11 1.76
C LYS A 94 -18.49 1.62 0.29
N SER A 95 -17.58 2.18 -0.53
CA SER A 95 -17.44 1.84 -1.94
C SER A 95 -16.25 0.93 -2.25
N ILE A 96 -15.28 0.82 -1.34
CA ILE A 96 -14.05 0.04 -1.52
C ILE A 96 -14.18 -1.35 -0.89
N ASP A 97 -13.82 -2.39 -1.65
CA ASP A 97 -13.83 -3.79 -1.19
C ASP A 97 -12.51 -4.19 -0.54
N LEU A 98 -11.40 -3.70 -1.10
CA LEU A 98 -10.05 -3.97 -0.61
C LEU A 98 -9.20 -2.70 -0.65
N ILE A 99 -8.57 -2.36 0.46
CA ILE A 99 -7.43 -1.45 0.49
C ILE A 99 -6.17 -2.30 0.53
N LEU A 100 -5.31 -2.20 -0.49
CA LEU A 100 -4.04 -2.93 -0.59
C LEU A 100 -2.92 -1.95 -0.87
N CYS A 101 -2.16 -1.60 0.15
CA CYS A 101 -1.24 -0.49 0.09
C CYS A 101 0.11 -0.77 0.77
N ASP A 102 1.18 -0.27 0.15
CA ASP A 102 2.52 -0.18 0.72
C ASP A 102 2.77 1.27 1.15
N LEU A 103 2.41 1.57 2.39
CA LEU A 103 2.57 2.92 2.96
C LEU A 103 4.05 3.31 3.05
N PRO A 104 4.40 4.60 3.01
CA PRO A 104 5.76 5.05 3.32
C PRO A 104 6.05 4.82 4.81
N TYR A 105 7.21 4.18 5.10
CA TYR A 105 7.58 3.78 6.47
C TYR A 105 8.34 4.88 7.24
N GLY A 106 8.84 5.91 6.54
CA GLY A 106 9.68 6.97 7.15
C GLY A 106 11.07 6.47 7.59
N VAL A 107 11.58 5.40 6.99
CA VAL A 107 12.86 4.77 7.39
C VAL A 107 13.97 4.96 6.36
N THR A 108 13.68 5.51 5.21
CA THR A 108 14.66 5.76 4.15
C THR A 108 15.01 7.25 4.04
N LYS A 109 16.13 7.58 3.37
CA LYS A 109 16.51 8.97 3.08
C LYS A 109 15.77 9.57 1.87
N ASN A 110 14.82 8.87 1.31
CA ASN A 110 14.07 9.34 0.15
C ASN A 110 13.06 10.41 0.56
N LYS A 111 12.96 11.49 -0.22
CA LYS A 111 12.05 12.61 0.06
C LYS A 111 10.56 12.22 0.06
N TRP A 112 10.20 11.14 -0.61
CA TRP A 112 8.83 10.62 -0.68
C TRP A 112 8.48 9.69 0.50
N ASP A 113 9.46 9.24 1.29
CA ASP A 113 9.25 8.32 2.41
C ASP A 113 8.86 9.10 3.68
N VAL A 114 7.76 9.83 3.61
CA VAL A 114 7.19 10.59 4.72
C VAL A 114 5.98 9.83 5.25
N THR A 115 5.99 9.54 6.55
CA THR A 115 4.89 8.79 7.20
C THR A 115 3.57 9.56 7.11
N VAL A 116 2.51 8.84 6.71
CA VAL A 116 1.14 9.37 6.73
C VAL A 116 0.60 9.35 8.16
N SER A 117 -0.14 10.37 8.58
CA SER A 117 -0.81 10.38 9.88
C SER A 117 -1.78 9.21 9.99
N PHE A 118 -1.53 8.27 10.91
CA PHE A 118 -2.39 7.11 11.11
C PHE A 118 -3.82 7.50 11.50
N GLU A 119 -4.00 8.53 12.33
CA GLU A 119 -5.31 9.01 12.74
C GLU A 119 -6.17 9.40 11.52
N LYS A 120 -5.64 10.30 10.68
CA LYS A 120 -6.33 10.76 9.46
C LYS A 120 -6.51 9.63 8.45
N LEU A 121 -5.53 8.73 8.35
CA LEU A 121 -5.59 7.57 7.46
C LEU A 121 -6.74 6.63 7.85
N TRP A 122 -6.83 6.27 9.14
CA TRP A 122 -7.89 5.39 9.64
C TRP A 122 -9.26 6.03 9.57
N GLU A 123 -9.37 7.35 9.74
CA GLU A 123 -10.62 8.08 9.52
C GLU A 123 -11.14 7.84 8.09
N GLN A 124 -10.29 8.05 7.08
CA GLN A 124 -10.68 7.83 5.69
C GLN A 124 -10.89 6.36 5.36
N TYR A 125 -10.00 5.48 5.78
CA TYR A 125 -10.14 4.04 5.55
C TYR A 125 -11.45 3.49 6.12
N ASN A 126 -11.81 3.85 7.35
CA ASN A 126 -13.05 3.42 7.99
C ASN A 126 -14.30 3.96 7.29
N ARG A 127 -14.20 5.14 6.68
CA ARG A 127 -15.29 5.75 5.93
C ARG A 127 -15.53 5.06 4.59
N ILE A 128 -14.46 4.81 3.83
CA ILE A 128 -14.57 4.34 2.45
C ILE A 128 -14.65 2.81 2.31
N ILE A 129 -14.06 2.06 3.24
CA ILE A 129 -14.08 0.59 3.19
C ILE A 129 -15.50 0.06 3.49
N LYS A 130 -15.94 -0.96 2.77
CA LYS A 130 -17.17 -1.69 3.09
C LYS A 130 -17.05 -2.39 4.44
N ASP A 131 -18.17 -2.69 5.10
CA ASP A 131 -18.17 -3.34 6.41
C ASP A 131 -17.51 -4.74 6.38
N ASN A 132 -17.63 -5.43 5.25
CA ASN A 132 -16.99 -6.70 4.94
C ASN A 132 -15.80 -6.57 3.99
N GLY A 133 -15.22 -5.38 3.89
CA GLY A 133 -13.98 -5.15 3.14
C GLY A 133 -12.74 -5.44 3.98
N ALA A 134 -11.63 -5.73 3.31
CA ALA A 134 -10.34 -5.97 3.93
C ALA A 134 -9.39 -4.78 3.72
N ILE A 135 -8.54 -4.52 4.72
CA ILE A 135 -7.43 -3.57 4.62
C ILE A 135 -6.14 -4.36 4.82
N VAL A 136 -5.31 -4.37 3.80
CA VAL A 136 -4.07 -5.15 3.69
C VAL A 136 -2.91 -4.20 3.50
N LEU A 137 -2.07 -4.08 4.54
CA LEU A 137 -0.99 -3.10 4.56
C LEU A 137 0.36 -3.80 4.74
N PHE A 138 1.30 -3.47 3.86
CA PHE A 138 2.67 -3.93 4.01
C PHE A 138 3.36 -3.20 5.16
N GLY A 139 4.31 -3.88 5.77
CA GLY A 139 5.06 -3.34 6.90
C GLY A 139 6.43 -3.98 7.08
N SER A 140 7.22 -3.32 7.89
CA SER A 140 8.54 -3.75 8.31
C SER A 140 8.84 -3.13 9.67
N GLN A 141 9.39 -3.91 10.60
CA GLN A 141 9.72 -3.40 11.93
C GLN A 141 10.69 -2.21 11.88
N PRO A 142 10.49 -1.15 12.71
CA PRO A 142 9.48 -1.01 13.77
C PRO A 142 8.11 -0.49 13.28
N PHE A 143 7.98 -0.08 12.00
CA PHE A 143 6.74 0.47 11.43
C PHE A 143 5.56 -0.50 11.61
N THR A 144 5.75 -1.81 11.41
CA THR A 144 4.70 -2.83 11.62
C THR A 144 4.08 -2.73 13.01
N THR A 145 4.89 -2.59 14.06
CA THR A 145 4.38 -2.46 15.43
C THR A 145 3.56 -1.19 15.60
N MET A 146 4.02 -0.06 15.07
CA MET A 146 3.29 1.21 15.12
C MET A 146 1.96 1.12 14.36
N LEU A 147 1.97 0.52 13.18
CA LEU A 147 0.79 0.33 12.35
C LEU A 147 -0.26 -0.53 13.05
N ILE A 148 0.12 -1.67 13.61
CA ILE A 148 -0.79 -2.57 14.34
C ILE A 148 -1.35 -1.86 15.58
N SER A 149 -0.49 -1.20 16.36
CA SER A 149 -0.91 -0.48 17.57
C SER A 149 -1.87 0.67 17.26
N SER A 150 -1.77 1.30 16.09
CA SER A 150 -2.64 2.40 15.69
C SER A 150 -4.09 1.99 15.45
N ASN A 151 -4.36 0.68 15.20
CA ASN A 151 -5.73 0.17 15.04
C ASN A 151 -5.85 -1.30 15.49
N MET A 152 -5.54 -1.57 16.75
CA MET A 152 -5.61 -2.92 17.33
C MET A 152 -7.03 -3.51 17.27
N ASN A 153 -8.07 -2.70 17.30
CA ASN A 153 -9.46 -3.16 17.26
C ASN A 153 -9.82 -3.86 15.94
N TYR A 154 -9.21 -3.47 14.82
CA TYR A 154 -9.47 -4.05 13.50
C TYR A 154 -8.36 -4.98 13.05
N PHE A 155 -7.19 -4.98 13.70
CA PHE A 155 -6.14 -5.94 13.42
C PHE A 155 -6.62 -7.37 13.68
N ARG A 156 -6.31 -8.29 12.77
CA ARG A 156 -6.71 -9.69 12.87
C ARG A 156 -5.53 -10.64 12.87
N TYR A 157 -4.66 -10.53 11.89
CA TYR A 157 -3.45 -11.35 11.78
C TYR A 157 -2.46 -10.74 10.80
N SER A 158 -1.24 -11.26 10.82
CA SER A 158 -0.22 -10.92 9.84
C SER A 158 0.10 -12.12 8.97
N LEU A 159 0.38 -11.85 7.69
CA LEU A 159 1.08 -12.74 6.79
C LEU A 159 2.54 -12.28 6.70
N VAL A 160 3.43 -13.19 6.37
CA VAL A 160 4.86 -12.91 6.15
C VAL A 160 5.19 -13.18 4.70
N TRP A 161 5.61 -12.17 3.97
CA TRP A 161 6.18 -12.35 2.65
C TRP A 161 7.65 -12.72 2.78
N GLU A 162 7.97 -14.00 2.51
CA GLU A 162 9.35 -14.51 2.41
C GLU A 162 9.89 -14.26 0.99
N LYS A 163 11.03 -13.57 0.93
CA LYS A 163 11.69 -13.15 -0.31
C LYS A 163 12.81 -14.12 -0.67
N ASN A 164 13.05 -14.31 -1.97
CA ASN A 164 14.17 -15.11 -2.47
C ASN A 164 15.54 -14.42 -2.34
N LYS A 165 15.58 -13.12 -2.02
CA LYS A 165 16.82 -12.34 -1.84
C LYS A 165 16.73 -11.53 -0.55
N PHE A 166 17.84 -11.44 0.13
CA PHE A 166 17.97 -10.63 1.34
C PHE A 166 18.09 -9.13 1.05
N SER A 167 17.87 -8.33 2.05
CA SER A 167 18.14 -6.89 2.12
C SER A 167 18.91 -6.57 3.41
N ASP A 168 19.27 -5.29 3.60
CA ASP A 168 19.98 -4.82 4.81
C ASP A 168 21.41 -5.36 4.94
N PHE A 169 22.09 -5.62 3.82
CA PHE A 169 23.43 -6.22 3.78
C PHE A 169 24.50 -5.35 4.47
N LEU A 170 24.33 -4.04 4.54
CA LEU A 170 25.26 -3.13 5.25
C LEU A 170 25.33 -3.42 6.75
N ASN A 171 24.31 -4.04 7.30
CA ASN A 171 24.22 -4.43 8.70
C ASN A 171 24.52 -5.90 8.97
N ALA A 172 24.96 -6.67 7.97
CA ALA A 172 25.14 -8.13 8.05
C ALA A 172 26.11 -8.58 9.16
N LYS A 173 27.06 -7.72 9.58
CA LYS A 173 27.98 -7.97 10.70
C LYS A 173 27.40 -7.60 12.08
N ARG A 174 26.20 -6.99 12.13
CA ARG A 174 25.57 -6.49 13.37
C ARG A 174 24.26 -7.21 13.70
N LYS A 175 23.55 -7.69 12.68
CA LYS A 175 22.29 -8.42 12.80
C LYS A 175 22.05 -9.29 11.56
N PRO A 176 21.14 -10.29 11.64
CA PRO A 176 20.74 -11.07 10.47
C PRO A 176 20.22 -10.20 9.34
N MET A 177 20.54 -10.58 8.10
CA MET A 177 20.00 -9.94 6.91
C MET A 177 18.50 -10.23 6.79
N LYS A 178 17.75 -9.23 6.29
CA LYS A 178 16.31 -9.29 6.21
C LYS A 178 15.85 -10.00 4.94
N THR A 179 15.02 -11.04 5.09
CA THR A 179 14.46 -11.83 3.98
C THR A 179 12.94 -11.74 3.91
N ASN A 180 12.30 -11.00 4.79
CA ASN A 180 10.84 -10.93 4.87
C ASN A 180 10.30 -9.51 4.99
N GLU A 181 9.02 -9.36 4.67
CA GLU A 181 8.17 -8.22 5.06
C GLU A 181 6.87 -8.73 5.66
N ASP A 182 6.29 -7.93 6.54
CA ASP A 182 5.00 -8.21 7.16
C ASP A 182 3.88 -7.71 6.25
N ILE A 183 2.74 -8.41 6.28
CA ILE A 183 1.50 -7.98 5.61
C ILE A 183 0.40 -8.03 6.67
N CYS A 184 -0.01 -6.87 7.15
CA CYS A 184 -0.98 -6.73 8.23
C CYS A 184 -2.40 -6.71 7.69
N ILE A 185 -3.27 -7.58 8.22
CA ILE A 185 -4.66 -7.73 7.79
C ILE A 185 -5.57 -7.13 8.85
N PHE A 186 -6.38 -6.16 8.42
CA PHE A 186 -7.37 -5.49 9.26
C PHE A 186 -8.75 -5.60 8.63
N TYR A 187 -9.77 -5.84 9.44
CA TYR A 187 -11.16 -5.77 9.03
C TYR A 187 -12.12 -5.65 10.22
N LYS A 188 -13.30 -5.08 9.96
CA LYS A 188 -14.36 -4.92 10.94
C LYS A 188 -15.19 -6.21 11.07
N LYS A 189 -15.71 -6.70 9.95
CA LYS A 189 -16.44 -7.96 9.81
C LYS A 189 -15.67 -8.88 8.87
N GLN A 190 -15.86 -10.18 8.98
CA GLN A 190 -15.21 -11.16 8.11
C GLN A 190 -15.37 -10.75 6.64
N PRO A 191 -14.28 -10.48 5.93
CA PRO A 191 -14.33 -10.15 4.50
C PRO A 191 -14.49 -11.39 3.64
N THR A 192 -14.67 -11.16 2.34
CA THR A 192 -14.44 -12.20 1.32
C THR A 192 -13.10 -12.87 1.58
N TYR A 193 -13.09 -14.19 1.61
CA TYR A 193 -11.86 -14.97 1.69
C TYR A 193 -11.93 -16.14 0.70
N ASN A 194 -11.30 -15.95 -0.45
CA ASN A 194 -11.18 -16.98 -1.48
C ASN A 194 -9.87 -17.74 -1.27
N ILE A 195 -9.97 -19.01 -0.90
CA ILE A 195 -8.80 -19.83 -0.58
C ILE A 195 -7.91 -19.99 -1.81
N GLN A 196 -6.68 -19.50 -1.75
CA GLN A 196 -5.66 -19.67 -2.79
C GLN A 196 -4.86 -20.94 -2.48
N TYR A 197 -5.38 -22.07 -2.96
CA TYR A 197 -4.73 -23.35 -2.76
C TYR A 197 -3.38 -23.40 -3.49
N TRP A 198 -2.43 -24.12 -2.91
CA TRP A 198 -1.23 -24.57 -3.60
C TRP A 198 -1.26 -26.10 -3.75
N TYR A 199 -0.47 -26.64 -4.64
CA TYR A 199 -0.49 -28.06 -4.95
C TYR A 199 0.87 -28.69 -4.63
N SER A 200 0.84 -29.85 -3.99
CA SER A 200 1.96 -30.70 -3.67
C SER A 200 1.70 -32.08 -4.23
N THR A 201 2.66 -32.99 -4.10
CA THR A 201 2.47 -34.38 -4.49
C THR A 201 1.26 -34.96 -3.76
N PRO A 202 0.30 -35.57 -4.50
CA PRO A 202 -0.77 -36.35 -3.89
C PRO A 202 -0.22 -37.46 -3.02
N TYR A 203 -0.92 -37.79 -1.95
CA TYR A 203 -0.55 -38.94 -1.13
C TYR A 203 -1.79 -39.70 -0.68
N HIS A 204 -1.61 -41.03 -0.54
CA HIS A 204 -2.56 -41.92 0.08
C HIS A 204 -1.92 -42.49 1.33
N ARG A 205 -2.52 -42.27 2.51
CA ARG A 205 -2.07 -42.87 3.76
C ARG A 205 -2.99 -44.02 4.11
N TRP A 206 -2.46 -45.20 4.15
CA TRP A 206 -3.11 -46.36 4.77
C TRP A 206 -3.06 -46.14 6.29
N ASN A 207 -4.18 -45.71 6.86
CA ASN A 207 -4.27 -45.57 8.31
C ASN A 207 -5.09 -46.75 8.85
N THR A 208 -4.43 -47.66 9.50
CA THR A 208 -5.06 -48.80 10.19
C THR A 208 -5.62 -48.41 11.55
N GLN A 209 -5.41 -47.19 12.02
CA GLN A 209 -5.96 -46.71 13.28
C GLN A 209 -7.36 -46.14 13.05
N LYS A 210 -8.35 -46.69 13.80
CA LYS A 210 -9.68 -46.08 13.92
C LYS A 210 -9.55 -44.63 14.34
N ALA A 211 -10.39 -43.76 13.77
CA ALA A 211 -10.48 -42.37 14.16
C ALA A 211 -10.63 -42.26 15.68
N VAL A 212 -9.63 -41.81 16.36
CA VAL A 212 -9.68 -41.51 17.78
C VAL A 212 -10.02 -40.02 17.89
N ASP A 213 -11.07 -39.69 18.63
CA ASP A 213 -11.32 -38.31 19.03
C ASP A 213 -10.13 -37.83 19.85
N LYS A 214 -9.24 -37.08 19.21
CA LYS A 214 -8.10 -36.48 19.90
C LYS A 214 -8.54 -35.16 20.51
N GLN A 215 -8.54 -35.09 21.80
CA GLN A 215 -8.65 -33.85 22.53
C GLN A 215 -7.35 -33.06 22.31
N THR A 216 -7.44 -31.88 21.72
CA THR A 216 -6.31 -30.99 21.50
C THR A 216 -6.52 -29.69 22.24
N ASN A 217 -5.53 -28.82 22.28
CA ASN A 217 -5.68 -27.46 22.82
C ASN A 217 -6.78 -26.63 22.15
N TYR A 218 -7.31 -27.09 21.00
CA TYR A 218 -8.40 -26.46 20.25
C TYR A 218 -9.74 -27.20 20.40
N GLY A 219 -9.84 -28.09 21.36
CA GLY A 219 -11.05 -28.92 21.59
C GLY A 219 -10.99 -30.28 20.86
N SER A 220 -12.12 -30.97 20.88
CA SER A 220 -12.25 -32.28 20.20
C SER A 220 -12.55 -32.09 18.72
N HIS A 221 -11.78 -32.72 17.84
CA HIS A 221 -12.04 -32.76 16.42
C HIS A 221 -11.76 -34.14 15.83
N LYS A 222 -12.55 -34.54 14.85
CA LYS A 222 -12.34 -35.78 14.11
C LYS A 222 -11.27 -35.56 13.03
N SER A 223 -10.20 -36.33 13.10
CA SER A 223 -9.16 -36.34 12.07
C SER A 223 -9.31 -37.58 11.19
N ASN A 224 -9.84 -37.41 10.00
CA ASN A 224 -10.09 -38.49 9.04
C ASN A 224 -9.49 -38.22 7.66
N VAL A 225 -8.28 -37.66 7.56
CA VAL A 225 -7.67 -37.51 6.25
C VAL A 225 -6.77 -38.69 5.95
N VAL A 226 -7.24 -39.60 5.12
CA VAL A 226 -6.50 -40.78 4.64
C VAL A 226 -5.91 -40.52 3.25
N GLU A 227 -6.55 -39.65 2.47
CA GLU A 227 -6.14 -39.31 1.10
C GLU A 227 -5.98 -37.80 0.90
N SER A 228 -5.09 -37.42 0.04
CA SER A 228 -4.92 -36.06 -0.42
C SER A 228 -4.62 -36.03 -1.91
N ASP A 229 -5.44 -35.30 -2.66
CA ASP A 229 -5.28 -35.00 -4.09
C ASP A 229 -4.07 -34.09 -4.39
N GLY A 230 -3.29 -33.73 -3.37
CA GLY A 230 -2.19 -32.78 -3.48
C GLY A 230 -2.56 -31.35 -3.17
N LYS A 231 -3.85 -31.04 -3.03
CA LYS A 231 -4.35 -29.70 -2.70
C LYS A 231 -4.07 -29.35 -1.25
N ARG A 232 -3.47 -28.17 -1.03
CA ARG A 232 -3.06 -27.69 0.30
C ARG A 232 -3.64 -26.31 0.57
N LEU A 233 -4.04 -26.09 1.82
CA LEU A 233 -4.44 -24.77 2.30
C LEU A 233 -3.21 -23.83 2.37
N PRO A 234 -3.41 -22.53 2.12
CA PRO A 234 -2.35 -21.55 2.28
C PRO A 234 -1.93 -21.43 3.74
N THR A 235 -0.68 -21.05 3.95
CA THR A 235 -0.11 -20.73 5.26
C THR A 235 0.13 -19.25 5.40
N THR A 236 0.46 -18.80 6.62
CA THR A 236 0.77 -17.39 6.89
C THR A 236 2.10 -16.94 6.31
N VAL A 237 2.95 -17.85 5.84
CA VAL A 237 4.21 -17.53 5.15
C VAL A 237 4.00 -17.68 3.65
N LEU A 238 4.09 -16.57 2.93
CA LEU A 238 3.92 -16.47 1.48
C LEU A 238 5.28 -16.35 0.81
N LYS A 239 5.62 -17.29 -0.07
CA LYS A 239 6.90 -17.31 -0.78
C LYS A 239 6.72 -16.75 -2.18
N PHE A 240 7.18 -15.52 -2.40
CA PHE A 240 7.17 -14.86 -3.70
C PHE A 240 8.53 -14.21 -3.98
N ASN A 241 9.01 -14.36 -5.19
CA ASN A 241 10.27 -13.76 -5.60
C ASN A 241 10.15 -12.23 -5.67
N ARG A 242 11.23 -11.54 -5.32
CA ARG A 242 11.34 -10.10 -5.58
C ARG A 242 11.38 -9.85 -7.09
N VAL A 243 10.95 -8.65 -7.49
CA VAL A 243 11.12 -8.20 -8.87
C VAL A 243 12.61 -8.13 -9.19
N GLU A 244 13.04 -8.78 -10.27
CA GLU A 244 14.47 -8.87 -10.63
C GLU A 244 15.04 -7.55 -11.13
N ARG A 245 14.26 -6.83 -11.96
CA ARG A 245 14.62 -5.51 -12.52
C ARG A 245 13.51 -4.52 -12.21
N PRO A 246 13.45 -4.03 -10.96
CA PRO A 246 12.38 -3.15 -10.55
C PRO A 246 12.53 -1.77 -11.19
N SER A 247 11.43 -1.19 -11.64
CA SER A 247 11.36 0.22 -12.05
C SER A 247 11.34 1.18 -10.85
N HIS A 248 11.08 0.66 -9.64
CA HIS A 248 11.17 1.38 -8.37
C HIS A 248 11.80 0.48 -7.30
N PRO A 249 12.68 1.01 -6.42
CA PRO A 249 13.43 0.20 -5.44
C PRO A 249 12.57 -0.65 -4.50
N THR A 250 11.36 -0.17 -4.18
CA THR A 250 10.42 -0.84 -3.27
C THR A 250 9.27 -1.55 -3.98
N GLN A 251 9.35 -1.73 -5.31
CA GLN A 251 8.30 -2.35 -6.11
C GLN A 251 7.91 -3.74 -5.57
N LYS A 252 6.64 -3.94 -5.30
CA LYS A 252 6.08 -5.23 -4.89
C LYS A 252 5.86 -6.14 -6.11
N PRO A 253 6.11 -7.46 -5.98
CA PRO A 253 5.84 -8.42 -7.06
C PRO A 253 4.36 -8.48 -7.41
N VAL A 254 4.05 -8.45 -8.69
CA VAL A 254 2.66 -8.53 -9.17
C VAL A 254 1.99 -9.82 -8.72
N ASP A 255 2.69 -10.95 -8.75
CA ASP A 255 2.17 -12.26 -8.34
C ASP A 255 1.72 -12.29 -6.88
N LEU A 256 2.47 -11.65 -5.96
CA LEU A 256 2.07 -11.51 -4.56
C LEU A 256 0.80 -10.65 -4.44
N LEU A 257 0.74 -9.54 -5.17
CA LEU A 257 -0.41 -8.65 -5.17
C LEU A 257 -1.65 -9.34 -5.78
N GLU A 258 -1.49 -10.12 -6.84
CA GLU A 258 -2.56 -10.93 -7.41
C GLU A 258 -3.09 -11.96 -6.41
N TRP A 259 -2.21 -12.63 -5.65
CA TRP A 259 -2.60 -13.56 -4.61
C TRP A 259 -3.45 -12.88 -3.53
N LEU A 260 -3.02 -11.70 -3.06
CA LEU A 260 -3.75 -10.92 -2.05
C LEU A 260 -5.10 -10.44 -2.58
N ILE A 261 -5.14 -9.90 -3.80
CA ILE A 261 -6.37 -9.42 -4.44
C ILE A 261 -7.38 -10.55 -4.61
N LYS A 262 -6.95 -11.70 -5.14
CA LYS A 262 -7.81 -12.89 -5.30
C LYS A 262 -8.33 -13.39 -3.96
N SER A 263 -7.50 -13.36 -2.92
CA SER A 263 -7.89 -13.84 -1.60
C SER A 263 -9.00 -13.01 -0.97
N TYR A 264 -8.96 -11.68 -1.14
CA TYR A 264 -9.83 -10.77 -0.39
C TYR A 264 -10.88 -10.05 -1.25
N THR A 265 -10.97 -10.37 -2.53
CA THR A 265 -11.98 -9.78 -3.44
C THR A 265 -12.53 -10.79 -4.43
N ASN A 266 -13.70 -10.46 -4.97
CA ASN A 266 -14.29 -11.10 -6.15
C ASN A 266 -14.08 -10.23 -7.39
N GLU A 267 -14.32 -10.80 -8.60
CA GLU A 267 -14.26 -10.04 -9.85
C GLU A 267 -15.30 -8.90 -9.85
N GLY A 268 -14.94 -7.77 -10.44
CA GLY A 268 -15.74 -6.55 -10.46
C GLY A 268 -15.69 -5.70 -9.19
N GLU A 269 -15.11 -6.21 -8.10
CA GLU A 269 -14.91 -5.44 -6.86
C GLU A 269 -13.77 -4.43 -6.99
N THR A 270 -13.75 -3.43 -6.10
CA THR A 270 -12.86 -2.28 -6.20
C THR A 270 -11.71 -2.36 -5.21
N VAL A 271 -10.49 -2.23 -5.73
CA VAL A 271 -9.23 -2.18 -4.98
C VAL A 271 -8.72 -0.74 -4.95
N LEU A 272 -8.32 -0.27 -3.77
CA LEU A 272 -7.65 1.02 -3.58
C LEU A 272 -6.19 0.80 -3.17
N ASP A 273 -5.28 1.54 -3.81
CA ASP A 273 -3.90 1.72 -3.38
C ASP A 273 -3.56 3.21 -3.38
N ASN A 274 -3.65 3.84 -2.22
CA ASN A 274 -3.43 5.28 -2.06
C ASN A 274 -1.95 5.71 -2.05
N CYS A 275 -1.01 4.76 -2.19
CA CYS A 275 0.43 5.02 -2.32
C CYS A 275 1.03 4.12 -3.42
N MET A 276 0.37 4.05 -4.57
CA MET A 276 0.56 3.01 -5.60
C MET A 276 1.96 2.93 -6.24
N GLY A 277 2.81 3.92 -6.04
CA GLY A 277 4.15 3.97 -6.64
C GLY A 277 4.13 3.81 -8.15
N VAL A 278 4.69 2.70 -8.65
CA VAL A 278 4.70 2.36 -10.11
C VAL A 278 3.42 1.66 -10.57
N GLY A 279 2.40 1.51 -9.72
CA GLY A 279 1.10 0.95 -10.07
C GLY A 279 1.05 -0.58 -10.14
N SER A 280 1.94 -1.30 -9.45
CA SER A 280 1.94 -2.77 -9.45
C SER A 280 0.60 -3.35 -8.97
N THR A 281 -0.04 -2.73 -7.97
CA THR A 281 -1.37 -3.11 -7.47
C THR A 281 -2.44 -2.92 -8.54
N GLY A 282 -2.37 -1.83 -9.32
CA GLY A 282 -3.27 -1.58 -10.45
C GLY A 282 -3.13 -2.61 -11.56
N VAL A 283 -1.88 -3.01 -11.90
CA VAL A 283 -1.62 -4.08 -12.86
C VAL A 283 -2.23 -5.40 -12.38
N ALA A 284 -2.01 -5.77 -11.12
CA ALA A 284 -2.57 -6.98 -10.53
C ALA A 284 -4.11 -6.96 -10.51
N SER A 285 -4.72 -5.81 -10.16
CA SER A 285 -6.18 -5.63 -10.17
C SER A 285 -6.77 -5.81 -11.55
N LYS A 286 -6.20 -5.16 -12.55
CA LYS A 286 -6.66 -5.24 -13.95
C LYS A 286 -6.56 -6.66 -14.51
N LYS A 287 -5.45 -7.36 -14.27
CA LYS A 287 -5.25 -8.75 -14.70
C LYS A 287 -6.30 -9.71 -14.13
N ASN A 288 -6.86 -9.38 -12.98
CA ASN A 288 -7.83 -10.22 -12.28
C ASN A 288 -9.26 -9.65 -12.34
N ASN A 289 -9.58 -8.79 -13.28
CA ASN A 289 -10.89 -8.19 -13.49
C ASN A 289 -11.45 -7.42 -12.28
N ARG A 290 -10.59 -6.74 -11.50
CA ARG A 290 -10.99 -5.83 -10.43
C ARG A 290 -10.90 -4.39 -10.91
N ASN A 291 -11.80 -3.54 -10.38
CA ASN A 291 -11.68 -2.11 -10.54
C ASN A 291 -10.55 -1.60 -9.65
N PHE A 292 -9.89 -0.52 -10.05
CA PHE A 292 -8.73 0.02 -9.34
C PHE A 292 -8.79 1.53 -9.19
N ILE A 293 -8.45 2.03 -8.00
CA ILE A 293 -8.17 3.45 -7.73
C ILE A 293 -6.74 3.52 -7.16
N GLY A 294 -5.93 4.43 -7.72
CA GLY A 294 -4.57 4.64 -7.24
C GLY A 294 -4.07 6.05 -7.42
#